data_16cc9cb9da014311805479b4f89fcfb5
#
_entry.id   16cc9cb9da014311805479b4f89fcfb5
#
_cell.length_a   1.000
_cell.length_b   1.000
_cell.length_c   1.000
_cell.angle_alpha   90.00
_cell.angle_beta   90.00
_cell.angle_gamma   90.00
#
_symmetry.space_group_name_H-M   'P 1'
#
loop_
_entity.id
_entity.type
_entity.pdbx_description
1 polymer ?
#
loop_
_entity_poly.entity_id
_entity_poly.type
_entity_poly.pdbx_seq_one_letter_code
_entity_poly.pdbx_strand_id
1 'polypeptide(L)'
;MIMPNKSWSFDAPVRRIGEREVGAGRAVYVTGEIGINHNGELANAIALIDVAADAGCDAVKFQKRTPEIATPRDQWDIERDTPWGRMTYIDYRHRVEFGADEYAAIAKHARERGIHWFASPWDTGSVDFLEQFDVPAHKVASASLTDDELLRRLRSTGRTVILSTGMSTMKQIRHAVEVLGSENIVLCHATSTYPAPAGELNLRMLHTLQGEFPNVPIGYSGHETGLQTTLAAVAIGAVFIERHITLDRAMWGSDQAASVEPPGLQRLVRDIRVITEALGDGVKQVYPREIAAMKKLRRVPGELAEDPQLVSVS
;
A
#
# COMPACT_ATOMS: atom_id res chain seq x y z
N MET A 1 -16.72 -26.60 2.87
CA MET A 1 -15.44 -27.33 2.98
C MET A 1 -14.42 -26.31 3.44
N ILE A 2 -14.04 -26.35 4.73
CA ILE A 2 -13.04 -25.41 5.31
C ILE A 2 -11.68 -25.90 4.79
N MET A 3 -11.01 -25.06 3.99
CA MET A 3 -9.64 -25.36 3.56
C MET A 3 -8.76 -25.54 4.80
N PRO A 4 -7.86 -26.53 4.85
CA PRO A 4 -6.95 -26.68 5.97
C PRO A 4 -6.05 -25.44 6.05
N ASN A 5 -5.96 -24.89 7.26
CA ASN A 5 -5.10 -23.79 7.64
C ASN A 5 -3.66 -24.11 7.19
N LYS A 6 -3.19 -23.51 6.11
CA LYS A 6 -1.76 -23.53 5.80
C LYS A 6 -1.11 -22.73 6.93
N SER A 7 -0.32 -23.40 7.74
CA SER A 7 0.56 -22.80 8.72
C SER A 7 1.24 -21.58 8.09
N TRP A 8 1.19 -20.43 8.77
CA TRP A 8 2.00 -19.27 8.46
C TRP A 8 3.46 -19.69 8.53
N SER A 9 4.04 -20.20 7.42
CA SER A 9 5.44 -20.59 7.42
C SER A 9 6.27 -19.32 7.41
N PHE A 10 7.28 -19.25 8.26
CA PHE A 10 8.30 -18.19 8.25
C PHE A 10 9.10 -18.13 6.94
N ASP A 11 8.91 -19.11 6.05
CA ASP A 11 9.46 -19.16 4.69
C ASP A 11 8.59 -18.43 3.65
N ALA A 12 7.61 -17.62 4.08
CA ALA A 12 6.77 -16.85 3.18
C ALA A 12 7.61 -15.82 2.40
N PRO A 13 7.22 -15.52 1.15
CA PRO A 13 8.00 -14.66 0.28
C PRO A 13 8.20 -13.27 0.86
N VAL A 14 9.43 -12.79 0.83
CA VAL A 14 9.82 -11.45 1.26
C VAL A 14 10.38 -10.70 0.07
N ARG A 15 10.05 -9.42 -0.05
CA ARG A 15 10.62 -8.48 -1.03
C ARG A 15 11.26 -7.32 -0.29
N ARG A 16 12.08 -6.56 -1.00
CA ARG A 16 12.71 -5.36 -0.45
C ARG A 16 12.21 -4.12 -1.16
N ILE A 17 11.85 -3.11 -0.39
CA ILE A 17 11.62 -1.74 -0.85
C ILE A 17 12.66 -0.88 -0.15
N GLY A 18 13.71 -0.51 -0.87
CA GLY A 18 14.91 0.04 -0.24
C GLY A 18 15.52 -0.95 0.75
N GLU A 19 15.80 -0.49 1.97
CA GLU A 19 16.32 -1.33 3.06
C GLU A 19 15.23 -2.11 3.81
N ARG A 20 13.94 -1.84 3.58
CA ARG A 20 12.83 -2.46 4.33
C ARG A 20 12.34 -3.74 3.67
N GLU A 21 12.05 -4.74 4.48
CA GLU A 21 11.49 -6.02 4.05
C GLU A 21 9.96 -5.97 4.08
N VAL A 22 9.32 -6.52 3.03
CA VAL A 22 7.87 -6.62 2.87
C VAL A 22 7.51 -8.08 2.63
N GLY A 23 6.73 -8.66 3.52
CA GLY A 23 6.35 -10.08 3.45
C GLY A 23 5.82 -10.60 4.77
N ALA A 24 5.44 -11.87 4.79
CA ALA A 24 4.92 -12.49 6.01
C ALA A 24 5.98 -12.53 7.12
N GLY A 25 5.55 -12.34 8.36
CA GLY A 25 6.43 -12.27 9.53
C GLY A 25 7.26 -10.98 9.60
N ARG A 26 6.97 -9.99 8.76
CA ARG A 26 7.57 -8.64 8.80
C ARG A 26 6.52 -7.61 9.21
N ALA A 27 7.00 -6.45 9.65
CA ALA A 27 6.10 -5.31 9.87
C ALA A 27 5.39 -4.96 8.56
N VAL A 28 4.08 -4.71 8.63
CA VAL A 28 3.31 -4.30 7.46
C VAL A 28 3.87 -3.00 6.91
N TYR A 29 4.17 -2.96 5.62
CA TYR A 29 4.65 -1.75 4.95
C TYR A 29 3.47 -0.84 4.63
N VAL A 30 3.47 0.38 5.16
CA VAL A 30 2.36 1.34 5.03
C VAL A 30 2.77 2.51 4.16
N THR A 31 2.03 2.72 3.08
CA THR A 31 2.24 3.79 2.10
C THR A 31 1.10 4.79 2.13
N GLY A 32 1.42 6.07 2.34
CA GLY A 32 0.51 7.19 2.14
C GLY A 32 0.51 7.61 0.67
N GLU A 33 -0.59 7.36 -0.05
CA GLU A 33 -0.76 7.82 -1.44
C GLU A 33 -1.14 9.29 -1.45
N ILE A 34 -0.19 10.15 -1.81
CA ILE A 34 -0.45 11.57 -2.06
C ILE A 34 -1.17 11.72 -3.40
N GLY A 35 -0.78 10.91 -4.39
CA GLY A 35 -1.40 10.93 -5.72
C GLY A 35 -1.34 12.30 -6.35
N ILE A 36 -2.52 12.89 -6.57
CA ILE A 36 -2.69 14.28 -7.06
C ILE A 36 -3.29 15.21 -5.99
N ASN A 37 -3.41 14.76 -4.75
CA ASN A 37 -3.99 15.55 -3.65
C ASN A 37 -3.16 16.78 -3.28
N HIS A 38 -1.95 16.89 -3.79
CA HIS A 38 -1.14 18.11 -3.70
C HIS A 38 -1.66 19.25 -4.59
N ASN A 39 -2.57 18.99 -5.54
CA ASN A 39 -3.19 20.00 -6.43
C ASN A 39 -2.17 20.86 -7.22
N GLY A 40 -1.00 20.29 -7.60
CA GLY A 40 0.05 21.02 -8.31
C GLY A 40 0.83 22.04 -7.45
N GLU A 41 0.64 22.01 -6.12
CA GLU A 41 1.32 22.90 -5.18
C GLU A 41 2.37 22.12 -4.38
N LEU A 42 3.65 22.44 -4.56
CA LEU A 42 4.76 21.76 -3.85
C LEU A 42 4.61 21.85 -2.33
N ALA A 43 4.11 22.97 -1.79
CA ALA A 43 3.89 23.14 -0.36
C ALA A 43 2.91 22.11 0.21
N ASN A 44 1.86 21.76 -0.52
CA ASN A 44 0.92 20.71 -0.11
C ASN A 44 1.59 19.32 -0.15
N ALA A 45 2.42 19.06 -1.16
CA ALA A 45 3.17 17.80 -1.25
C ALA A 45 4.12 17.63 -0.05
N ILE A 46 4.86 18.67 0.31
CA ILE A 46 5.76 18.69 1.47
C ILE A 46 4.97 18.47 2.77
N ALA A 47 3.86 19.18 2.97
CA ALA A 47 3.01 19.00 4.15
C ALA A 47 2.45 17.56 4.25
N LEU A 48 2.08 16.94 3.13
CA LEU A 48 1.61 15.55 3.11
C LEU A 48 2.72 14.53 3.42
N ILE A 49 3.96 14.81 3.01
CA ILE A 49 5.14 14.02 3.43
C ILE A 49 5.30 14.11 4.95
N ASP A 50 5.21 15.32 5.52
CA ASP A 50 5.31 15.52 6.97
C ASP A 50 4.22 14.74 7.73
N VAL A 51 2.98 14.83 7.27
CA VAL A 51 1.84 14.09 7.85
C VAL A 51 2.08 12.58 7.82
N ALA A 52 2.58 12.04 6.70
CA ALA A 52 2.86 10.62 6.58
C ALA A 52 4.02 10.16 7.47
N ALA A 53 5.10 10.95 7.52
CA ALA A 53 6.26 10.67 8.38
C ALA A 53 5.88 10.72 9.87
N ASP A 54 5.14 11.73 10.29
CA ASP A 54 4.66 11.88 11.69
C ASP A 54 3.69 10.77 12.09
N ALA A 55 2.92 10.25 11.15
CA ALA A 55 2.04 9.10 11.38
C ALA A 55 2.80 7.77 11.47
N GLY A 56 4.07 7.71 11.06
CA GLY A 56 4.89 6.50 11.02
C GLY A 56 4.65 5.62 9.80
N CYS A 57 4.23 6.21 8.68
CA CYS A 57 4.22 5.54 7.39
C CYS A 57 5.64 5.16 6.97
N ASP A 58 5.75 4.09 6.18
CA ASP A 58 7.03 3.63 5.62
C ASP A 58 7.40 4.40 4.35
N ALA A 59 6.37 4.86 3.60
CA ALA A 59 6.56 5.61 2.38
C ALA A 59 5.41 6.59 2.11
N VAL A 60 5.70 7.54 1.22
CA VAL A 60 4.69 8.29 0.46
C VAL A 60 4.78 7.93 -1.01
N LYS A 61 3.65 8.02 -1.71
CA LYS A 61 3.59 7.75 -3.14
C LYS A 61 2.98 8.90 -3.92
N PHE A 62 3.55 9.16 -5.08
CA PHE A 62 3.10 10.13 -6.06
C PHE A 62 2.66 9.44 -7.36
N GLN A 63 2.28 10.24 -8.34
CA GLN A 63 1.98 9.78 -9.69
C GLN A 63 2.82 10.62 -10.66
N LYS A 64 3.44 9.97 -11.64
CA LYS A 64 4.17 10.64 -12.70
C LYS A 64 3.63 10.22 -14.04
N ARG A 65 3.33 11.20 -14.90
CA ARG A 65 2.77 10.95 -16.23
C ARG A 65 3.24 12.00 -17.24
N THR A 66 3.21 11.60 -18.50
CA THR A 66 3.15 12.53 -19.62
C THR A 66 1.68 12.69 -19.95
N PRO A 67 1.06 13.86 -19.69
CA PRO A 67 -0.39 14.04 -19.80
C PRO A 67 -0.98 13.57 -21.13
N GLU A 68 -0.31 13.84 -22.24
CA GLU A 68 -0.74 13.46 -23.58
C GLU A 68 -0.73 11.96 -23.85
N ILE A 69 0.15 11.22 -23.17
CA ILE A 69 0.27 9.76 -23.31
C ILE A 69 -0.72 9.06 -22.38
N ALA A 70 -0.77 9.52 -21.13
CA ALA A 70 -1.53 8.87 -20.07
C ALA A 70 -3.03 9.21 -20.09
N THR A 71 -3.45 10.24 -20.83
CA THR A 71 -4.84 10.66 -20.90
C THR A 71 -5.47 10.24 -22.22
N PRO A 72 -6.57 9.45 -22.22
CA PRO A 72 -7.28 9.10 -23.45
C PRO A 72 -7.66 10.36 -24.25
N ARG A 73 -7.45 10.32 -25.57
CA ARG A 73 -7.59 11.49 -26.43
C ARG A 73 -9.00 12.09 -26.44
N ASP A 74 -10.02 11.27 -26.31
CA ASP A 74 -11.43 11.68 -26.23
C ASP A 74 -11.78 12.42 -24.92
N GLN A 75 -10.90 12.39 -23.94
CA GLN A 75 -11.07 13.11 -22.67
C GLN A 75 -10.43 14.51 -22.65
N TRP A 76 -9.52 14.81 -23.62
CA TRP A 76 -8.69 16.02 -23.56
C TRP A 76 -9.50 17.32 -23.51
N ASP A 77 -10.48 17.44 -24.37
CA ASP A 77 -11.24 18.68 -24.58
C ASP A 77 -12.46 18.81 -23.63
N ILE A 78 -12.63 17.83 -22.70
CA ILE A 78 -13.72 17.90 -21.71
C ILE A 78 -13.41 19.00 -20.71
N GLU A 79 -14.26 20.04 -20.70
CA GLU A 79 -14.12 21.14 -19.76
C GLU A 79 -14.53 20.75 -18.33
N ARG A 80 -13.82 21.28 -17.36
CA ARG A 80 -14.04 21.09 -15.94
C ARG A 80 -13.96 22.41 -15.18
N ASP A 81 -14.81 22.57 -14.19
CA ASP A 81 -14.66 23.65 -13.22
C ASP A 81 -13.58 23.27 -12.21
N THR A 82 -12.59 24.13 -12.05
CA THR A 82 -11.46 23.95 -11.14
C THR A 82 -11.27 25.16 -10.26
N PRO A 83 -10.49 25.09 -9.17
CA PRO A 83 -10.18 26.26 -8.34
C PRO A 83 -9.47 27.40 -9.10
N TRP A 84 -8.86 27.07 -10.23
CA TRP A 84 -8.13 28.01 -11.10
C TRP A 84 -8.98 28.55 -12.26
N GLY A 85 -10.27 28.24 -12.27
CA GLY A 85 -11.20 28.59 -13.35
C GLY A 85 -11.58 27.35 -14.19
N ARG A 86 -12.39 27.61 -15.22
CA ARG A 86 -12.80 26.57 -16.17
C ARG A 86 -11.68 26.29 -17.16
N MET A 87 -11.30 25.04 -17.30
CA MET A 87 -10.22 24.60 -18.19
C MET A 87 -10.50 23.20 -18.75
N THR A 88 -9.78 22.82 -19.80
CA THR A 88 -9.88 21.48 -20.37
C THR A 88 -9.24 20.44 -19.43
N TYR A 89 -9.61 19.17 -19.61
CA TYR A 89 -9.04 18.10 -18.78
C TYR A 89 -7.54 17.95 -19.00
N ILE A 90 -7.06 18.15 -20.24
CA ILE A 90 -5.62 18.06 -20.50
C ILE A 90 -4.86 19.22 -19.84
N ASP A 91 -5.40 20.46 -19.86
CA ASP A 91 -4.78 21.60 -19.17
C ASP A 91 -4.74 21.39 -17.66
N TYR A 92 -5.82 20.81 -17.09
CA TYR A 92 -5.83 20.41 -15.68
C TYR A 92 -4.74 19.38 -15.38
N ARG A 93 -4.55 18.37 -16.26
CA ARG A 93 -3.49 17.36 -16.08
C ARG A 93 -2.10 17.99 -16.07
N HIS A 94 -1.83 18.93 -16.97
CA HIS A 94 -0.58 19.71 -16.96
C HIS A 94 -0.43 20.54 -15.69
N ARG A 95 -1.50 21.17 -15.24
CA ARG A 95 -1.48 22.02 -14.04
C ARG A 95 -1.07 21.28 -12.77
N VAL A 96 -1.46 20.02 -12.62
CA VAL A 96 -1.18 19.22 -11.43
C VAL A 96 0.06 18.33 -11.57
N GLU A 97 0.70 18.29 -12.74
CA GLU A 97 1.88 17.46 -12.96
C GLU A 97 3.15 18.16 -12.48
N PHE A 98 3.97 17.46 -11.70
CA PHE A 98 5.25 17.97 -11.23
C PHE A 98 6.39 17.68 -12.20
N GLY A 99 7.35 18.63 -12.28
CA GLY A 99 8.59 18.52 -13.02
C GLY A 99 9.78 18.07 -12.16
N ALA A 100 10.98 18.19 -12.72
CA ALA A 100 12.21 17.72 -12.09
C ALA A 100 12.54 18.49 -10.80
N ASP A 101 12.26 19.78 -10.76
CA ASP A 101 12.59 20.62 -9.60
C ASP A 101 11.72 20.27 -8.38
N GLU A 102 10.41 20.03 -8.59
CA GLU A 102 9.50 19.61 -7.54
C GLU A 102 9.87 18.21 -7.03
N TYR A 103 10.19 17.26 -7.92
CA TYR A 103 10.62 15.92 -7.50
C TYR A 103 11.98 15.93 -6.81
N ALA A 104 12.90 16.81 -7.17
CA ALA A 104 14.15 17.01 -6.44
C ALA A 104 13.90 17.53 -5.02
N ALA A 105 12.96 18.48 -4.85
CA ALA A 105 12.57 19.00 -3.55
C ALA A 105 11.86 17.90 -2.70
N ILE A 106 10.96 17.11 -3.30
CA ILE A 106 10.30 15.95 -2.68
C ILE A 106 11.34 14.94 -2.20
N ALA A 107 12.28 14.55 -3.06
CA ALA A 107 13.33 13.57 -2.74
C ALA A 107 14.22 14.04 -1.58
N LYS A 108 14.59 15.33 -1.59
CA LYS A 108 15.35 15.93 -0.48
C LYS A 108 14.57 15.90 0.82
N HIS A 109 13.31 16.38 0.80
CA HIS A 109 12.49 16.47 2.01
C HIS A 109 12.15 15.08 2.58
N ALA A 110 11.78 14.11 1.73
CA ALA A 110 11.53 12.74 2.18
C ALA A 110 12.74 12.11 2.85
N ARG A 111 13.97 12.35 2.33
CA ARG A 111 15.22 11.91 2.94
C ARG A 111 15.46 12.57 4.31
N GLU A 112 15.20 13.87 4.43
CA GLU A 112 15.34 14.62 5.70
C GLU A 112 14.34 14.10 6.75
N ARG A 113 13.15 13.64 6.31
CA ARG A 113 12.13 13.04 7.17
C ARG A 113 12.33 11.55 7.44
N GLY A 114 13.29 10.90 6.78
CA GLY A 114 13.56 9.46 6.95
C GLY A 114 12.43 8.56 6.44
N ILE A 115 11.66 9.01 5.45
CA ILE A 115 10.56 8.26 4.83
C ILE A 115 10.90 7.97 3.37
N HIS A 116 10.55 6.76 2.88
CA HIS A 116 10.67 6.45 1.46
C HIS A 116 9.68 7.28 0.63
N TRP A 117 10.04 7.52 -0.62
CA TRP A 117 9.09 8.00 -1.61
C TRP A 117 9.28 7.25 -2.93
N PHE A 118 8.21 7.04 -3.65
CA PHE A 118 8.19 6.51 -5.00
C PHE A 118 6.95 7.00 -5.74
N ALA A 119 6.76 6.59 -6.99
CA ALA A 119 5.61 7.02 -7.75
C ALA A 119 5.01 5.89 -8.61
N SER A 120 3.79 6.13 -9.08
CA SER A 120 3.19 5.37 -10.17
C SER A 120 3.56 6.07 -11.48
N PRO A 121 4.46 5.51 -12.31
CA PRO A 121 4.60 5.97 -13.69
C PRO A 121 3.40 5.49 -14.52
N TRP A 122 2.90 6.37 -15.39
CA TRP A 122 1.77 6.09 -16.27
C TRP A 122 2.17 5.87 -17.73
N ASP A 123 3.45 5.99 -18.02
CA ASP A 123 4.07 5.76 -19.33
C ASP A 123 5.56 5.43 -19.15
N THR A 124 6.20 4.93 -20.21
CA THR A 124 7.61 4.51 -20.16
C THR A 124 8.58 5.69 -19.94
N GLY A 125 8.27 6.87 -20.48
CA GLY A 125 9.06 8.08 -20.25
C GLY A 125 9.02 8.52 -18.79
N SER A 126 7.89 8.30 -18.11
CA SER A 126 7.74 8.55 -16.68
C SER A 126 8.58 7.57 -15.83
N VAL A 127 8.80 6.33 -16.29
CA VAL A 127 9.75 5.41 -15.64
C VAL A 127 11.17 5.96 -15.74
N ASP A 128 11.60 6.38 -16.95
CA ASP A 128 12.94 6.94 -17.19
C ASP A 128 13.16 8.21 -16.36
N PHE A 129 12.14 9.02 -16.22
CA PHE A 129 12.18 10.20 -15.36
C PHE A 129 12.39 9.83 -13.89
N LEU A 130 11.66 8.86 -13.35
CA LEU A 130 11.76 8.45 -11.95
C LEU A 130 13.09 7.76 -11.61
N GLU A 131 13.67 7.04 -12.56
CA GLU A 131 14.98 6.39 -12.37
C GLU A 131 16.11 7.40 -12.09
N GLN A 132 15.98 8.67 -12.48
CA GLN A 132 16.96 9.73 -12.18
C GLN A 132 17.05 10.04 -10.68
N PHE A 133 16.03 9.67 -9.89
CA PHE A 133 15.94 9.95 -8.45
C PHE A 133 16.26 8.73 -7.56
N ASP A 134 16.66 7.62 -8.14
CA ASP A 134 16.97 6.38 -7.41
C ASP A 134 15.86 5.93 -6.44
N VAL A 135 14.62 5.94 -6.93
CA VAL A 135 13.45 5.52 -6.12
C VAL A 135 13.55 4.06 -5.69
N PRO A 136 13.11 3.68 -4.46
CA PRO A 136 13.27 2.32 -3.94
C PRO A 136 12.35 1.29 -4.60
N ALA A 137 11.30 1.72 -5.28
CA ALA A 137 10.30 0.87 -5.94
C ALA A 137 9.50 1.67 -6.97
N HIS A 138 8.77 0.95 -7.81
CA HIS A 138 7.75 1.53 -8.68
C HIS A 138 6.37 0.97 -8.35
N LYS A 139 5.33 1.74 -8.65
CA LYS A 139 3.94 1.30 -8.51
C LYS A 139 3.26 1.23 -9.88
N VAL A 140 2.61 0.11 -10.17
CA VAL A 140 1.67 0.01 -11.29
C VAL A 140 0.28 0.34 -10.77
N ALA A 141 -0.29 1.45 -11.23
CA ALA A 141 -1.68 1.78 -10.96
C ALA A 141 -2.61 0.73 -11.60
N SER A 142 -3.79 0.51 -11.02
CA SER A 142 -4.77 -0.45 -11.55
C SER A 142 -5.10 -0.22 -13.03
N ALA A 143 -5.16 1.03 -13.47
CA ALA A 143 -5.44 1.40 -14.85
C ALA A 143 -4.34 0.96 -15.84
N SER A 144 -3.10 0.78 -15.37
CA SER A 144 -1.95 0.42 -16.20
C SER A 144 -1.59 -1.08 -16.14
N LEU A 145 -2.40 -1.90 -15.45
CA LEU A 145 -2.12 -3.34 -15.31
C LEU A 145 -2.05 -4.07 -16.66
N THR A 146 -2.78 -3.60 -17.66
CA THR A 146 -2.85 -4.21 -19.00
C THR A 146 -1.87 -3.60 -20.00
N ASP A 147 -0.99 -2.70 -19.57
CA ASP A 147 0.02 -2.07 -20.41
C ASP A 147 1.33 -2.88 -20.36
N ASP A 148 1.44 -3.84 -21.25
CA ASP A 148 2.59 -4.73 -21.35
C ASP A 148 3.92 -4.01 -21.62
N GLU A 149 3.90 -2.90 -22.36
CA GLU A 149 5.11 -2.12 -22.64
C GLU A 149 5.63 -1.48 -21.36
N LEU A 150 4.74 -0.83 -20.61
CA LEU A 150 5.07 -0.24 -19.30
C LEU A 150 5.55 -1.31 -18.32
N LEU A 151 4.87 -2.48 -18.24
CA LEU A 151 5.26 -3.57 -17.35
C LEU A 151 6.67 -4.09 -17.68
N ARG A 152 6.99 -4.30 -18.97
CA ARG A 152 8.35 -4.73 -19.39
C ARG A 152 9.40 -3.67 -19.07
N ARG A 153 9.08 -2.39 -19.28
CA ARG A 153 10.01 -1.29 -18.92
C ARG A 153 10.26 -1.26 -17.42
N LEU A 154 9.21 -1.40 -16.60
CA LEU A 154 9.35 -1.48 -15.14
C LEU A 154 10.19 -2.68 -14.69
N ARG A 155 9.91 -3.87 -15.25
CA ARG A 155 10.71 -5.07 -14.98
C ARG A 155 12.19 -4.86 -15.28
N SER A 156 12.52 -4.16 -16.36
CA SER A 156 13.90 -3.91 -16.79
C SER A 156 14.69 -3.02 -15.83
N THR A 157 14.05 -2.29 -14.92
CA THR A 157 14.72 -1.49 -13.89
C THR A 157 15.37 -2.35 -12.79
N GLY A 158 14.89 -3.59 -12.61
CA GLY A 158 15.33 -4.46 -11.52
C GLY A 158 14.79 -4.09 -10.14
N ARG A 159 14.01 -3.01 -10.04
CA ARG A 159 13.40 -2.56 -8.78
C ARG A 159 12.17 -3.39 -8.42
N THR A 160 11.80 -3.36 -7.15
CA THR A 160 10.52 -3.95 -6.73
C THR A 160 9.35 -3.17 -7.34
N VAL A 161 8.42 -3.90 -7.93
CA VAL A 161 7.20 -3.35 -8.54
C VAL A 161 5.98 -3.73 -7.68
N ILE A 162 5.25 -2.74 -7.22
CA ILE A 162 3.98 -2.92 -6.50
C ILE A 162 2.86 -2.83 -7.55
N LEU A 163 2.12 -3.93 -7.79
CA LEU A 163 1.07 -4.02 -8.80
C LEU A 163 -0.31 -4.01 -8.14
N SER A 164 -1.16 -3.01 -8.44
CA SER A 164 -2.58 -3.00 -8.04
C SER A 164 -3.48 -3.65 -9.06
N THR A 165 -4.50 -4.39 -8.58
CA THR A 165 -5.35 -5.29 -9.39
C THR A 165 -6.78 -4.78 -9.62
N GLY A 166 -7.08 -3.54 -9.29
CA GLY A 166 -8.40 -2.95 -9.54
C GLY A 166 -8.76 -2.97 -11.04
N MET A 167 -10.05 -2.97 -11.36
CA MET A 167 -10.58 -2.99 -12.73
C MET A 167 -10.10 -4.19 -13.59
N SER A 168 -9.55 -5.24 -12.97
CA SER A 168 -8.92 -6.33 -13.70
C SER A 168 -9.52 -7.68 -13.38
N THR A 169 -9.61 -8.53 -14.39
CA THR A 169 -9.97 -9.95 -14.24
C THR A 169 -8.76 -10.77 -13.79
N MET A 170 -9.00 -11.95 -13.20
CA MET A 170 -7.92 -12.88 -12.84
C MET A 170 -7.04 -13.27 -14.04
N LYS A 171 -7.60 -13.33 -15.26
CA LYS A 171 -6.83 -13.60 -16.48
C LYS A 171 -5.82 -12.48 -16.75
N GLN A 172 -6.23 -11.22 -16.63
CA GLN A 172 -5.36 -10.06 -16.81
C GLN A 172 -4.29 -9.99 -15.71
N ILE A 173 -4.67 -10.29 -14.47
CA ILE A 173 -3.72 -10.31 -13.32
C ILE A 173 -2.63 -11.38 -13.55
N ARG A 174 -3.01 -12.61 -13.96
CA ARG A 174 -2.04 -13.66 -14.29
C ARG A 174 -1.08 -13.24 -15.38
N HIS A 175 -1.60 -12.64 -16.46
CA HIS A 175 -0.79 -12.14 -17.57
C HIS A 175 0.19 -11.05 -17.11
N ALA A 176 -0.27 -10.08 -16.33
CA ALA A 176 0.60 -9.02 -15.81
C ALA A 176 1.71 -9.56 -14.89
N VAL A 177 1.39 -10.54 -14.02
CA VAL A 177 2.39 -11.22 -13.18
C VAL A 177 3.38 -12.02 -14.03
N GLU A 178 2.95 -12.66 -15.12
CA GLU A 178 3.84 -13.34 -16.07
C GLU A 178 4.79 -12.36 -16.75
N VAL A 179 4.30 -11.22 -17.22
CA VAL A 179 5.11 -10.17 -17.86
C VAL A 179 6.13 -9.57 -16.89
N LEU A 180 5.74 -9.27 -15.66
CA LEU A 180 6.62 -8.71 -14.62
C LEU A 180 7.60 -9.74 -14.05
N GLY A 181 7.22 -11.02 -14.03
CA GLY A 181 7.88 -12.04 -13.23
C GLY A 181 7.49 -11.95 -11.75
N SER A 182 7.52 -13.08 -11.05
CA SER A 182 7.07 -13.17 -9.64
C SER A 182 8.14 -12.77 -8.60
N GLU A 183 9.38 -12.55 -9.02
CA GLU A 183 10.53 -12.45 -8.10
C GLU A 183 10.63 -11.10 -7.38
N ASN A 184 10.32 -10.00 -8.09
CA ASN A 184 10.44 -8.63 -7.58
C ASN A 184 9.12 -7.87 -7.58
N ILE A 185 8.02 -8.53 -7.22
CA ILE A 185 6.71 -7.89 -7.17
C ILE A 185 6.05 -8.04 -5.79
N VAL A 186 5.20 -7.05 -5.46
CA VAL A 186 4.17 -7.10 -4.42
C VAL A 186 2.83 -6.91 -5.12
N LEU A 187 1.88 -7.79 -4.91
CA LEU A 187 0.58 -7.75 -5.58
C LEU A 187 -0.49 -7.22 -4.61
N CYS A 188 -1.15 -6.12 -4.96
CA CYS A 188 -2.15 -5.50 -4.11
C CYS A 188 -3.56 -5.71 -4.65
N HIS A 189 -4.44 -6.31 -3.83
CA HIS A 189 -5.87 -6.26 -4.10
C HIS A 189 -6.37 -4.82 -4.00
N ALA A 190 -7.20 -4.40 -4.95
CA ALA A 190 -7.79 -3.06 -5.01
C ALA A 190 -9.17 -3.09 -5.67
N THR A 191 -10.04 -2.15 -5.27
CA THR A 191 -11.29 -1.80 -5.94
C THR A 191 -11.20 -0.34 -6.37
N SER A 192 -11.33 -0.07 -7.68
CA SER A 192 -11.06 1.26 -8.26
C SER A 192 -12.32 2.10 -8.41
N THR A 193 -13.04 2.30 -7.31
CA THR A 193 -14.12 3.30 -7.15
C THR A 193 -13.75 4.24 -6.00
N TYR A 194 -14.06 5.54 -6.10
CA TYR A 194 -13.57 6.58 -5.19
C TYR A 194 -14.70 7.45 -4.65
N PRO A 195 -15.24 7.17 -3.43
CA PRO A 195 -14.87 6.08 -2.52
C PRO A 195 -15.48 4.74 -2.93
N ALA A 196 -14.81 3.64 -2.57
CA ALA A 196 -15.31 2.29 -2.78
C ALA A 196 -16.32 1.91 -1.68
N PRO A 197 -17.54 1.46 -2.03
CA PRO A 197 -18.49 0.98 -1.05
C PRO A 197 -18.05 -0.36 -0.42
N ALA A 198 -18.29 -0.56 0.87
CA ALA A 198 -17.81 -1.72 1.60
C ALA A 198 -18.21 -3.08 0.98
N GLY A 199 -19.41 -3.15 0.37
CA GLY A 199 -19.89 -4.37 -0.30
C GLY A 199 -19.10 -4.77 -1.56
N GLU A 200 -18.30 -3.86 -2.14
CA GLU A 200 -17.50 -4.08 -3.35
C GLU A 200 -16.03 -4.36 -3.05
N LEU A 201 -15.58 -4.21 -1.79
CA LEU A 201 -14.16 -4.40 -1.42
C LEU A 201 -13.69 -5.84 -1.55
N ASN A 202 -14.56 -6.81 -1.31
CA ASN A 202 -14.26 -8.24 -1.45
C ASN A 202 -12.89 -8.64 -0.86
N LEU A 203 -12.64 -8.30 0.40
CA LEU A 203 -11.34 -8.53 1.06
C LEU A 203 -10.86 -9.99 1.02
N ARG A 204 -11.78 -10.96 0.85
CA ARG A 204 -11.41 -12.37 0.67
C ARG A 204 -10.59 -12.63 -0.58
N MET A 205 -10.54 -11.71 -1.53
CA MET A 205 -9.63 -11.77 -2.68
C MET A 205 -8.16 -11.81 -2.26
N LEU A 206 -7.81 -11.28 -1.08
CA LEU A 206 -6.45 -11.43 -0.53
C LEU A 206 -6.06 -12.92 -0.42
N HIS A 207 -6.95 -13.77 0.12
CA HIS A 207 -6.69 -15.21 0.21
C HIS A 207 -6.67 -15.88 -1.19
N THR A 208 -7.51 -15.43 -2.11
CA THR A 208 -7.51 -15.93 -3.49
C THR A 208 -6.18 -15.63 -4.16
N LEU A 209 -5.67 -14.40 -4.02
CA LEU A 209 -4.38 -14.00 -4.58
C LEU A 209 -3.21 -14.72 -3.90
N GLN A 210 -3.25 -14.92 -2.58
CA GLN A 210 -2.25 -15.72 -1.85
C GLN A 210 -2.20 -17.17 -2.33
N GLY A 211 -3.37 -17.77 -2.60
CA GLY A 211 -3.48 -19.13 -3.12
C GLY A 211 -3.00 -19.26 -4.57
N GLU A 212 -3.29 -18.26 -5.39
CA GLU A 212 -2.90 -18.23 -6.81
C GLU A 212 -1.41 -17.92 -7.00
N PHE A 213 -0.86 -17.01 -6.18
CA PHE A 213 0.52 -16.53 -6.25
C PHE A 213 1.27 -16.78 -4.93
N PRO A 214 1.53 -18.04 -4.55
CA PRO A 214 2.09 -18.38 -3.23
C PRO A 214 3.50 -17.80 -3.00
N ASN A 215 4.20 -17.42 -4.07
CA ASN A 215 5.55 -16.85 -4.03
C ASN A 215 5.56 -15.31 -4.15
N VAL A 216 4.40 -14.65 -4.01
CA VAL A 216 4.27 -13.19 -4.12
C VAL A 216 3.66 -12.64 -2.84
N PRO A 217 4.28 -11.63 -2.19
CA PRO A 217 3.65 -10.92 -1.08
C PRO A 217 2.36 -10.23 -1.53
N ILE A 218 1.29 -10.38 -0.74
CA ILE A 218 -0.01 -9.81 -1.06
C ILE A 218 -0.31 -8.62 -0.17
N GLY A 219 -0.63 -7.48 -0.79
CA GLY A 219 -1.01 -6.23 -0.14
C GLY A 219 -2.46 -5.83 -0.44
N TYR A 220 -2.85 -4.70 0.11
CA TYR A 220 -4.14 -4.06 -0.10
C TYR A 220 -3.96 -2.57 -0.41
N SER A 221 -4.58 -2.11 -1.50
CA SER A 221 -4.65 -0.70 -1.89
C SER A 221 -6.11 -0.27 -1.82
N GLY A 222 -6.48 0.44 -0.76
CA GLY A 222 -7.87 0.73 -0.40
C GLY A 222 -8.32 2.14 -0.78
N HIS A 223 -9.55 2.24 -1.32
CA HIS A 223 -10.19 3.49 -1.72
C HIS A 223 -11.52 3.73 -0.97
N GLU A 224 -11.77 2.96 0.07
CA GLU A 224 -12.94 3.09 0.94
C GLU A 224 -12.81 4.28 1.90
N THR A 225 -13.94 4.73 2.44
CA THR A 225 -13.95 5.63 3.59
C THR A 225 -13.77 4.86 4.89
N GLY A 226 -13.19 5.50 5.91
CA GLY A 226 -12.93 4.86 7.21
C GLY A 226 -11.63 4.03 7.23
N LEU A 227 -11.41 3.32 8.33
CA LEU A 227 -10.16 2.60 8.62
C LEU A 227 -10.36 1.09 8.82
N GLN A 228 -11.60 0.68 9.15
CA GLN A 228 -11.94 -0.66 9.63
C GLN A 228 -11.62 -1.76 8.62
N THR A 229 -11.91 -1.52 7.36
CA THR A 229 -11.70 -2.49 6.27
C THR A 229 -10.22 -2.65 5.93
N THR A 230 -9.45 -1.57 6.01
CA THR A 230 -7.98 -1.64 5.90
C THR A 230 -7.37 -2.46 7.06
N LEU A 231 -7.83 -2.23 8.30
CA LEU A 231 -7.38 -3.03 9.46
C LEU A 231 -7.77 -4.50 9.32
N ALA A 232 -8.97 -4.78 8.79
CA ALA A 232 -9.40 -6.13 8.47
C ALA A 232 -8.50 -6.79 7.39
N ALA A 233 -8.09 -6.04 6.36
CA ALA A 233 -7.15 -6.53 5.35
C ALA A 233 -5.80 -6.95 5.96
N VAL A 234 -5.27 -6.17 6.91
CA VAL A 234 -4.07 -6.54 7.67
C VAL A 234 -4.30 -7.82 8.48
N ALA A 235 -5.41 -7.91 9.22
CA ALA A 235 -5.75 -9.06 10.05
C ALA A 235 -5.88 -10.36 9.25
N ILE A 236 -6.25 -10.30 7.97
CA ILE A 236 -6.33 -11.46 7.07
C ILE A 236 -5.09 -11.66 6.19
N GLY A 237 -4.00 -10.93 6.46
CA GLY A 237 -2.67 -11.22 5.93
C GLY A 237 -2.13 -10.28 4.87
N ALA A 238 -2.69 -9.09 4.68
CA ALA A 238 -2.08 -8.08 3.85
C ALA A 238 -0.76 -7.59 4.48
N VAL A 239 0.34 -7.63 3.73
CA VAL A 239 1.68 -7.25 4.20
C VAL A 239 2.14 -5.89 3.69
N PHE A 240 1.39 -5.30 2.77
CA PHE A 240 1.58 -3.96 2.22
C PHE A 240 0.22 -3.26 2.22
N ILE A 241 0.17 -2.02 2.69
CA ILE A 241 -1.04 -1.20 2.73
C ILE A 241 -0.77 0.11 2.01
N GLU A 242 -1.69 0.49 1.13
CA GLU A 242 -1.72 1.79 0.49
C GLU A 242 -3.06 2.46 0.73
N ARG A 243 -3.06 3.70 1.20
CA ARG A 243 -4.26 4.53 1.36
C ARG A 243 -3.96 5.94 0.88
N HIS A 244 -4.90 6.51 0.12
CA HIS A 244 -4.86 7.93 -0.20
C HIS A 244 -4.88 8.76 1.07
N ILE A 245 -4.05 9.82 1.10
CA ILE A 245 -3.95 10.78 2.21
C ILE A 245 -4.23 12.20 1.73
N THR A 246 -4.80 13.01 2.60
CA THR A 246 -5.11 14.41 2.34
C THR A 246 -4.86 15.27 3.57
N LEU A 247 -4.64 16.55 3.37
CA LEU A 247 -4.63 17.54 4.47
C LEU A 247 -6.05 17.82 4.97
N ASP A 248 -7.04 17.87 4.05
CA ASP A 248 -8.43 18.10 4.35
C ASP A 248 -9.28 17.49 3.21
N ARG A 249 -10.26 16.64 3.55
CA ARG A 249 -11.16 15.98 2.60
C ARG A 249 -12.11 16.96 1.89
N ALA A 250 -12.27 18.18 2.41
CA ALA A 250 -13.04 19.25 1.77
C ALA A 250 -12.25 19.98 0.66
N MET A 251 -10.94 19.71 0.52
CA MET A 251 -10.15 20.26 -0.58
C MET A 251 -10.70 19.77 -1.93
N TRP A 252 -10.48 20.58 -2.97
CA TRP A 252 -10.85 20.19 -4.32
C TRP A 252 -9.94 19.07 -4.86
N GLY A 253 -10.54 18.09 -5.54
CA GLY A 253 -9.86 16.98 -6.18
C GLY A 253 -10.66 15.69 -6.11
N SER A 254 -10.49 14.81 -7.10
CA SER A 254 -11.26 13.56 -7.24
C SER A 254 -11.01 12.56 -6.11
N ASP A 255 -9.81 12.60 -5.51
CA ASP A 255 -9.34 11.57 -4.59
C ASP A 255 -9.51 12.00 -3.12
N GLN A 256 -9.74 13.30 -2.87
CA GLN A 256 -9.82 13.89 -1.52
C GLN A 256 -10.88 13.21 -0.65
N ALA A 257 -12.08 12.96 -1.19
CA ALA A 257 -13.21 12.39 -0.44
C ALA A 257 -12.94 10.97 0.07
N ALA A 258 -12.15 10.17 -0.65
CA ALA A 258 -11.75 8.81 -0.29
C ALA A 258 -10.47 8.77 0.57
N SER A 259 -9.82 9.91 0.78
CA SER A 259 -8.52 10.01 1.44
C SER A 259 -8.63 10.03 2.96
N VAL A 260 -7.56 9.63 3.62
CA VAL A 260 -7.41 9.63 5.07
C VAL A 260 -6.76 10.95 5.50
N GLU A 261 -7.39 11.65 6.44
CA GLU A 261 -6.87 12.88 7.04
C GLU A 261 -5.82 12.58 8.14
N PRO A 262 -4.99 13.57 8.56
CA PRO A 262 -3.87 13.33 9.47
C PRO A 262 -4.22 12.58 10.76
N PRO A 263 -5.28 12.92 11.53
CA PRO A 263 -5.64 12.16 12.72
C PRO A 263 -6.09 10.72 12.44
N GLY A 264 -6.69 10.51 11.26
CA GLY A 264 -7.08 9.19 10.78
C GLY A 264 -5.87 8.34 10.43
N LEU A 265 -4.87 8.93 9.75
CA LEU A 265 -3.64 8.25 9.35
C LEU A 265 -2.81 7.82 10.56
N GLN A 266 -2.64 8.69 11.55
CA GLN A 266 -1.96 8.34 12.81
C GLN A 266 -2.62 7.15 13.50
N ARG A 267 -3.96 7.14 13.60
CA ARG A 267 -4.69 6.01 14.17
C ARG A 267 -4.52 4.75 13.32
N LEU A 268 -4.63 4.85 12.00
CA LEU A 268 -4.49 3.72 11.10
C LEU A 268 -3.13 3.04 11.27
N VAL A 269 -2.04 3.80 11.19
CA VAL A 269 -0.68 3.25 11.31
C VAL A 269 -0.46 2.64 12.69
N ARG A 270 -0.85 3.33 13.78
CA ARG A 270 -0.79 2.79 15.13
C ARG A 270 -1.52 1.45 15.24
N ASP A 271 -2.75 1.39 14.76
CA ASP A 271 -3.60 0.21 14.89
C ASP A 271 -3.09 -0.95 14.01
N ILE A 272 -2.50 -0.66 12.83
CA ILE A 272 -1.79 -1.65 12.01
C ILE A 272 -0.63 -2.26 12.79
N ARG A 273 0.20 -1.46 13.46
CA ARG A 273 1.34 -1.96 14.26
C ARG A 273 0.86 -2.85 15.41
N VAL A 274 -0.20 -2.43 16.12
CA VAL A 274 -0.81 -3.23 17.20
C VAL A 274 -1.37 -4.56 16.68
N ILE A 275 -2.09 -4.55 15.55
CA ILE A 275 -2.63 -5.77 14.94
C ILE A 275 -1.49 -6.70 14.53
N THR A 276 -0.45 -6.16 13.87
CA THR A 276 0.70 -6.96 13.42
C THR A 276 1.38 -7.68 14.58
N GLU A 277 1.57 -7.00 15.71
CA GLU A 277 2.12 -7.59 16.93
C GLU A 277 1.17 -8.65 17.52
N ALA A 278 -0.14 -8.35 17.58
CA ALA A 278 -1.15 -9.21 18.16
C ALA A 278 -1.42 -10.49 17.35
N LEU A 279 -1.13 -10.51 16.05
CA LEU A 279 -1.27 -11.71 15.23
C LEU A 279 -0.35 -12.87 15.70
N GLY A 280 0.84 -12.56 16.22
CA GLY A 280 1.77 -13.57 16.72
C GLY A 280 2.18 -14.61 15.67
N ASP A 281 2.66 -15.74 16.15
CA ASP A 281 3.13 -16.87 15.33
C ASP A 281 2.11 -18.02 15.20
N GLY A 282 0.96 -17.92 15.87
CA GLY A 282 -0.09 -18.95 15.89
C GLY A 282 0.25 -20.17 16.78
N VAL A 283 1.37 -20.17 17.49
CA VAL A 283 1.74 -21.24 18.41
C VAL A 283 1.09 -20.98 19.77
N LYS A 284 0.30 -21.96 20.25
CA LYS A 284 -0.32 -21.83 21.58
C LYS A 284 0.73 -22.05 22.68
N GLN A 285 0.90 -21.06 23.52
CA GLN A 285 1.78 -21.11 24.68
C GLN A 285 1.11 -20.48 25.90
N VAL A 286 1.64 -20.76 27.09
CA VAL A 286 1.26 -20.07 28.32
C VAL A 286 2.31 -19.00 28.61
N TYR A 287 1.91 -17.75 28.55
CA TYR A 287 2.83 -16.65 28.83
C TYR A 287 3.14 -16.54 30.32
N PRO A 288 4.35 -16.11 30.71
CA PRO A 288 4.72 -15.97 32.13
C PRO A 288 3.73 -15.14 32.96
N ARG A 289 3.12 -14.12 32.36
CA ARG A 289 2.10 -13.28 33.01
C ARG A 289 0.78 -14.02 33.30
N GLU A 290 0.48 -15.10 32.58
CA GLU A 290 -0.73 -15.92 32.79
C GLU A 290 -0.57 -16.87 34.00
N ILE A 291 0.67 -17.19 34.42
CA ILE A 291 0.93 -18.21 35.48
C ILE A 291 0.28 -17.78 36.80
N ALA A 292 0.37 -16.52 37.20
CA ALA A 292 -0.25 -16.03 38.42
C ALA A 292 -1.79 -16.13 38.38
N ALA A 293 -2.39 -15.74 37.25
CA ALA A 293 -3.82 -15.87 37.03
C ALA A 293 -4.26 -17.35 37.00
N MET A 294 -3.49 -18.21 36.36
CA MET A 294 -3.73 -19.65 36.30
C MET A 294 -3.74 -20.26 37.67
N LYS A 295 -2.73 -19.98 38.52
CA LYS A 295 -2.66 -20.47 39.91
C LYS A 295 -3.86 -20.04 40.77
N LYS A 296 -4.36 -18.84 40.51
CA LYS A 296 -5.50 -18.25 41.25
C LYS A 296 -6.86 -18.79 40.78
N LEU A 297 -7.02 -19.05 39.49
CA LEU A 297 -8.35 -19.31 38.89
C LEU A 297 -8.62 -20.76 38.58
N ARG A 298 -7.58 -21.61 38.40
CA ARG A 298 -7.78 -23.02 38.07
C ARG A 298 -8.14 -23.83 39.32
N ARG A 299 -9.35 -24.39 39.34
CA ARG A 299 -9.81 -25.31 40.38
C ARG A 299 -9.09 -26.68 40.31
N VAL A 300 -8.83 -27.13 39.09
CA VAL A 300 -8.13 -28.42 38.84
C VAL A 300 -6.78 -28.09 38.17
N PRO A 301 -5.65 -28.48 38.72
CA PRO A 301 -4.32 -28.05 38.25
C PRO A 301 -3.98 -28.45 36.81
N GLY A 302 -4.47 -29.58 36.31
CA GLY A 302 -4.12 -30.07 34.97
C GLY A 302 -2.63 -30.46 34.82
N GLU A 303 -2.26 -31.02 33.68
CA GLU A 303 -0.93 -31.62 33.40
C GLU A 303 0.19 -30.62 33.06
N LEU A 304 0.16 -29.41 33.56
CA LEU A 304 1.22 -28.42 33.29
C LEU A 304 2.55 -28.68 34.05
N ALA A 305 2.62 -29.76 34.81
CA ALA A 305 3.80 -30.09 35.60
C ALA A 305 5.02 -30.55 34.77
N GLU A 306 4.87 -30.82 33.47
CA GLU A 306 5.93 -31.40 32.63
C GLU A 306 6.51 -30.40 31.58
N ASP A 307 6.07 -29.15 31.50
CA ASP A 307 6.67 -28.16 30.58
C ASP A 307 7.89 -27.50 31.25
N PRO A 308 9.13 -27.78 30.77
CA PRO A 308 10.35 -27.25 31.39
C PRO A 308 10.42 -25.72 31.36
N GLN A 309 9.68 -25.03 30.47
CA GLN A 309 9.65 -23.57 30.38
C GLN A 309 8.78 -22.92 31.47
N LEU A 310 7.84 -23.69 32.05
CA LEU A 310 6.96 -23.25 33.14
C LEU A 310 7.54 -23.49 34.55
N VAL A 311 8.53 -24.38 34.65
CA VAL A 311 9.19 -24.75 35.93
C VAL A 311 10.28 -23.74 36.33
N SER A 312 10.82 -22.96 35.41
CA SER A 312 11.94 -22.03 35.65
C SER A 312 11.56 -20.68 36.25
N VAL A 313 10.29 -20.46 36.61
CA VAL A 313 9.79 -19.21 37.22
C VAL A 313 9.22 -19.52 38.60
N SER A 314 10.03 -20.08 39.45
CA SER A 314 9.78 -20.23 40.90
C SER A 314 10.70 -19.34 41.71
#